data_227438e4edefd72394323a73aa7a2a14
#
_entry.id   227438e4edefd72394323a73aa7a2a14
#
_cell.length_a   1.000
_cell.length_b   1.000
_cell.length_c   1.000
_cell.angle_alpha   90.00
_cell.angle_beta   90.00
_cell.angle_gamma   90.00
#
_symmetry.space_group_name_H-M   'P 1'
#
loop_
_entity.id
_entity.type
_entity.pdbx_description
1 polymer ?
#
loop_
_entity_poly.entity_id
_entity_poly.type
_entity_poly.pdbx_seq_one_letter_code
_entity_poly.pdbx_strand_id
1 'polypeptide(L)'
;TVTLRFRTAKNDVDFVRVIAGTDGFVMRKACTKGEFDYYELPWTLGEEPFRYCFEVDGGNEVCYYNRYGVSDRMIDEYAFMIRPGFSTPDWAKGAVMYQIFVDRFYNGDRTNDVESGEYIYIGEPCTRVADWSKPPEFMGVREFFGGDLQGVLDKLVYLQDLGIGGIYFTPLFVPPPTHK
;
A
#
# COMPACT_ATOMS: atom_id res chain seq x y z
N THR A 1 15.48 -12.72 17.07
CA THR A 1 16.59 -11.83 16.66
C THR A 1 16.37 -11.40 15.22
N VAL A 2 16.60 -10.11 14.93
CA VAL A 2 16.60 -9.51 13.58
C VAL A 2 17.98 -8.92 13.30
N THR A 3 18.33 -8.71 12.05
CA THR A 3 19.53 -7.96 11.68
C THR A 3 19.09 -6.66 11.04
N LEU A 4 19.35 -5.54 11.73
CA LEU A 4 19.18 -4.22 11.15
C LEU A 4 20.32 -3.99 10.15
N ARG A 5 19.97 -3.46 8.98
CA ARG A 5 20.93 -3.26 7.90
C ARG A 5 20.80 -1.86 7.32
N PHE A 6 21.93 -1.20 7.08
CA PHE A 6 22.00 0.11 6.46
C PHE A 6 23.04 0.12 5.34
N ARG A 7 22.86 0.98 4.34
CA ARG A 7 23.75 1.10 3.21
C ARG A 7 24.09 2.56 2.94
N THR A 8 25.36 2.86 2.77
CA THR A 8 25.86 4.18 2.36
C THR A 8 26.63 4.08 1.06
N ALA A 9 27.01 5.22 0.46
CA ALA A 9 28.05 5.24 -0.52
C ALA A 9 29.37 4.77 0.12
N LYS A 10 30.29 4.26 -0.69
CA LYS A 10 31.56 3.72 -0.23
C LYS A 10 32.45 4.82 0.36
N ASN A 11 32.92 4.60 1.58
CA ASN A 11 33.78 5.53 2.31
C ASN A 11 33.19 6.94 2.49
N ASP A 12 31.86 7.03 2.58
CA ASP A 12 31.13 8.30 2.64
C ASP A 12 30.82 8.75 4.08
N VAL A 13 30.85 7.82 5.03
CA VAL A 13 30.48 8.09 6.43
C VAL A 13 31.50 7.51 7.41
N ASP A 14 31.69 8.19 8.54
CA ASP A 14 32.56 7.73 9.62
C ASP A 14 31.94 6.55 10.38
N PHE A 15 30.67 6.67 10.72
CA PHE A 15 29.91 5.56 11.32
C PHE A 15 28.40 5.71 11.11
N VAL A 16 27.69 4.61 11.36
CA VAL A 16 26.25 4.54 11.43
C VAL A 16 25.84 3.99 12.79
N ARG A 17 24.84 4.60 13.44
CA ARG A 17 24.22 4.12 14.68
C ARG A 17 22.74 3.86 14.50
N VAL A 18 22.22 2.87 15.21
CA VAL A 18 20.79 2.74 15.47
C VAL A 18 20.47 3.52 16.74
N ILE A 19 19.55 4.45 16.67
CA ILE A 19 19.03 5.17 17.82
C ILE A 19 17.70 4.53 18.22
N ALA A 20 17.62 4.10 19.48
CA ALA A 20 16.42 3.52 20.07
C ALA A 20 16.12 4.21 21.42
N GLY A 21 15.08 5.02 21.46
CA GLY A 21 14.84 5.92 22.58
C GLY A 21 15.99 6.93 22.72
N THR A 22 16.68 6.93 23.87
CA THR A 22 17.85 7.79 24.15
C THR A 22 19.19 7.12 23.84
N ASP A 23 19.18 5.83 23.51
CA ASP A 23 20.39 5.04 23.35
C ASP A 23 20.82 4.93 21.89
N GLY A 24 22.13 5.01 21.65
CA GLY A 24 22.75 4.87 20.34
C GLY A 24 23.65 3.63 20.27
N PHE A 25 23.42 2.78 19.27
CA PHE A 25 24.15 1.52 19.07
C PHE A 25 24.91 1.55 17.75
N VAL A 26 26.24 1.53 17.81
CA VAL A 26 27.09 1.59 16.62
C VAL A 26 26.92 0.31 15.78
N MET A 27 26.68 0.47 14.51
CA MET A 27 26.60 -0.62 13.54
C MET A 27 27.99 -1.04 13.06
N ARG A 28 28.21 -2.32 12.91
CA ARG A 28 29.45 -2.86 12.34
C ARG A 28 29.39 -2.77 10.83
N LYS A 29 30.45 -2.24 10.18
CA LYS A 29 30.61 -2.37 8.72
C LYS A 29 30.82 -3.85 8.39
N ALA A 30 29.86 -4.44 7.73
CA ALA A 30 29.85 -5.87 7.40
C ALA A 30 30.62 -6.19 6.13
N CYS A 31 30.44 -5.39 5.07
CA CYS A 31 31.15 -5.53 3.80
C CYS A 31 31.07 -4.26 2.96
N THR A 32 31.92 -4.21 1.95
CA THR A 32 31.81 -3.29 0.81
C THR A 32 31.45 -4.11 -0.43
N LYS A 33 30.45 -3.68 -1.19
CA LYS A 33 30.06 -4.33 -2.45
C LYS A 33 29.80 -3.28 -3.51
N GLY A 34 30.65 -3.27 -4.56
CA GLY A 34 30.62 -2.21 -5.57
C GLY A 34 30.92 -0.85 -4.95
N GLU A 35 30.08 0.12 -5.22
CA GLU A 35 30.19 1.49 -4.73
C GLU A 35 29.44 1.71 -3.38
N PHE A 36 29.19 0.65 -2.61
CA PHE A 36 28.43 0.75 -1.37
C PHE A 36 29.10 0.03 -0.20
N ASP A 37 28.99 0.65 0.97
CA ASP A 37 29.28 0.07 2.27
C ASP A 37 27.99 -0.39 2.96
N TYR A 38 28.06 -1.57 3.57
CA TYR A 38 26.93 -2.18 4.28
C TYR A 38 27.24 -2.31 5.75
N TYR A 39 26.33 -1.82 6.58
CA TYR A 39 26.41 -1.84 8.03
C TYR A 39 25.36 -2.74 8.59
N GLU A 40 25.68 -3.50 9.64
CA GLU A 40 24.77 -4.45 10.29
C GLU A 40 24.82 -4.32 11.81
N LEU A 41 23.65 -4.50 12.42
CA LEU A 41 23.47 -4.62 13.86
C LEU A 41 22.49 -5.76 14.15
N PRO A 42 22.93 -6.89 14.75
CA PRO A 42 22.02 -7.89 15.29
C PRO A 42 21.26 -7.29 16.47
N TRP A 43 19.93 -7.49 16.49
CA TRP A 43 19.07 -6.98 17.54
C TRP A 43 18.12 -8.06 18.03
N THR A 44 18.05 -8.24 19.35
CA THR A 44 17.07 -9.14 19.95
C THR A 44 15.84 -8.34 20.34
N LEU A 45 14.72 -8.61 19.65
CA LEU A 45 13.45 -7.97 19.93
C LEU A 45 12.90 -8.50 21.28
N GLY A 46 12.34 -7.59 22.07
CA GLY A 46 11.48 -7.91 23.22
C GLY A 46 10.05 -8.24 22.77
N GLU A 47 9.09 -8.08 23.68
CA GLU A 47 7.66 -8.25 23.40
C GLU A 47 7.00 -6.97 22.88
N GLU A 48 7.54 -5.81 23.27
CA GLU A 48 7.03 -4.50 22.89
C GLU A 48 7.50 -4.05 21.49
N PRO A 49 6.74 -3.17 20.82
CA PRO A 49 7.15 -2.58 19.57
C PRO A 49 8.50 -1.87 19.67
N PHE A 50 9.43 -2.25 18.82
CA PHE A 50 10.76 -1.66 18.76
C PHE A 50 10.78 -0.49 17.78
N ARG A 51 11.00 0.72 18.29
CA ARG A 51 11.10 1.96 17.50
C ARG A 51 12.56 2.37 17.37
N TYR A 52 12.96 2.77 16.16
CA TYR A 52 14.34 3.15 15.90
C TYR A 52 14.46 4.08 14.69
N CYS A 53 15.56 4.80 14.61
CA CYS A 53 16.04 5.44 13.39
C CYS A 53 17.54 5.18 13.25
N PHE A 54 18.09 5.56 12.10
CA PHE A 54 19.53 5.52 11.90
C PHE A 54 20.09 6.94 12.06
N GLU A 55 21.18 7.07 12.79
CA GLU A 55 22.03 8.24 12.80
C GLU A 55 23.23 7.95 11.92
N VAL A 56 23.53 8.87 11.04
CA VAL A 56 24.62 8.74 10.05
C VAL A 56 25.54 9.91 10.24
N ASP A 57 26.79 9.62 10.57
CA ASP A 57 27.83 10.62 10.82
C ASP A 57 28.84 10.62 9.67
N GLY A 58 28.93 11.72 8.95
CA GLY A 58 29.89 11.96 7.87
C GLY A 58 31.10 12.78 8.32
N GLY A 59 31.34 12.91 9.62
CA GLY A 59 32.45 13.64 10.21
C GLY A 59 32.23 15.15 10.31
N ASN A 60 31.67 15.78 9.30
CA ASN A 60 31.32 17.20 9.30
C ASN A 60 29.84 17.46 9.58
N GLU A 61 29.00 16.50 9.26
CA GLU A 61 27.56 16.60 9.40
C GLU A 61 26.99 15.29 9.94
N VAL A 62 25.97 15.41 10.79
CA VAL A 62 25.19 14.29 11.30
C VAL A 62 23.79 14.42 10.76
N CYS A 63 23.25 13.35 10.22
CA CYS A 63 21.86 13.28 9.80
C CYS A 63 21.17 12.02 10.33
N TYR A 64 19.84 12.03 10.28
CA TYR A 64 19.01 10.92 10.72
C TYR A 64 18.20 10.37 9.56
N TYR A 65 18.23 9.05 9.39
CA TYR A 65 17.39 8.38 8.41
C TYR A 65 16.24 7.64 9.10
N ASN A 66 15.04 7.95 8.67
CA ASN A 66 13.79 7.48 9.24
C ASN A 66 12.80 7.09 8.13
N ARG A 67 11.58 6.69 8.47
CA ARG A 67 10.58 6.22 7.49
C ARG A 67 10.16 7.26 6.44
N TYR A 68 10.45 8.53 6.64
CA TYR A 68 10.17 9.61 5.67
C TYR A 68 11.43 10.08 4.91
N GLY A 69 12.59 9.47 5.19
CA GLY A 69 13.86 9.80 4.55
C GLY A 69 14.86 10.44 5.50
N VAL A 70 15.66 11.37 4.99
CA VAL A 70 16.72 12.06 5.74
C VAL A 70 16.17 13.30 6.44
N SER A 71 16.59 13.53 7.68
CA SER A 71 16.29 14.73 8.48
C SER A 71 17.55 15.20 9.22
N ASP A 72 17.60 16.50 9.55
CA ASP A 72 18.69 17.14 10.29
C ASP A 72 18.62 16.89 11.81
N ARG A 73 17.52 16.32 12.27
CA ARG A 73 17.27 16.02 13.69
C ARG A 73 16.48 14.73 13.86
N MET A 74 16.62 14.12 15.02
CA MET A 74 15.78 12.99 15.40
C MET A 74 14.35 13.46 15.64
N ILE A 75 13.38 12.78 15.00
CA ILE A 75 11.94 13.00 15.16
C ILE A 75 11.31 11.65 15.49
N ASP A 76 10.85 11.48 16.73
CA ASP A 76 10.37 10.17 17.22
C ASP A 76 9.15 9.67 16.46
N GLU A 77 8.25 10.55 16.03
CA GLU A 77 7.08 10.21 15.22
C GLU A 77 7.47 9.59 13.86
N TYR A 78 8.69 9.87 13.39
CA TYR A 78 9.20 9.37 12.12
C TYR A 78 10.00 8.08 12.25
N ALA A 79 10.21 7.57 13.46
CA ALA A 79 10.95 6.34 13.70
C ALA A 79 10.37 5.15 12.91
N PHE A 80 11.24 4.27 12.45
CA PHE A 80 10.85 2.94 12.02
C PHE A 80 10.30 2.16 13.19
N MET A 81 9.43 1.19 12.94
CA MET A 81 8.87 0.36 13.98
C MET A 81 8.83 -1.10 13.55
N ILE A 82 9.37 -1.98 14.39
CA ILE A 82 9.22 -3.42 14.28
C ILE A 82 8.25 -3.87 15.36
N ARG A 83 7.21 -4.58 14.98
CA ARG A 83 6.27 -5.20 15.91
C ARG A 83 6.63 -6.68 16.07
N PRO A 84 7.10 -7.11 17.26
CA PRO A 84 7.37 -8.51 17.51
C PRO A 84 6.09 -9.35 17.35
N GLY A 85 6.24 -10.57 16.85
CA GLY A 85 5.10 -11.46 16.62
C GLY A 85 4.19 -11.09 15.44
N PHE A 86 4.41 -9.96 14.75
CA PHE A 86 3.67 -9.66 13.53
C PHE A 86 4.01 -10.64 12.42
N SER A 87 3.00 -11.25 11.88
CA SER A 87 3.12 -12.16 10.72
C SER A 87 2.04 -11.83 9.71
N THR A 88 2.43 -11.64 8.47
CA THR A 88 1.47 -11.55 7.37
C THR A 88 0.90 -12.94 7.10
N PRO A 89 -0.43 -13.09 6.98
CA PRO A 89 -1.03 -14.37 6.61
C PRO A 89 -0.41 -14.94 5.32
N ASP A 90 -0.21 -16.25 5.27
CA ASP A 90 0.48 -16.87 4.13
C ASP A 90 -0.25 -16.68 2.81
N TRP A 91 -1.58 -16.65 2.82
CA TRP A 91 -2.38 -16.39 1.63
C TRP A 91 -2.12 -15.00 1.00
N ALA A 92 -1.73 -14.01 1.82
CA ALA A 92 -1.46 -12.64 1.35
C ALA A 92 -0.05 -12.48 0.77
N LYS A 93 0.86 -13.42 1.08
CA LYS A 93 2.25 -13.38 0.58
C LYS A 93 2.28 -13.77 -0.89
N GLY A 94 2.55 -12.80 -1.75
CA GLY A 94 2.59 -13.01 -3.19
C GLY A 94 1.21 -13.12 -3.87
N ALA A 95 0.12 -12.82 -3.15
CA ALA A 95 -1.22 -12.80 -3.73
C ALA A 95 -1.33 -11.74 -4.83
N VAL A 96 -1.94 -12.12 -5.95
CA VAL A 96 -2.36 -11.17 -6.98
C VAL A 96 -3.73 -10.65 -6.61
N MET A 97 -3.82 -9.34 -6.38
CA MET A 97 -5.07 -8.67 -6.01
C MET A 97 -5.72 -8.05 -7.24
N TYR A 98 -7.03 -8.20 -7.38
CA TYR A 98 -7.82 -7.58 -8.45
C TYR A 98 -8.82 -6.60 -7.85
N GLN A 99 -8.71 -5.33 -8.23
CA GLN A 99 -9.69 -4.33 -7.80
C GLN A 99 -10.84 -4.30 -8.80
N ILE A 100 -12.07 -4.42 -8.29
CA ILE A 100 -13.30 -4.40 -9.09
C ILE A 100 -14.10 -3.13 -8.80
N PHE A 101 -14.34 -2.33 -9.83
CA PHE A 101 -15.40 -1.33 -9.86
C PHE A 101 -16.66 -2.03 -10.36
N VAL A 102 -17.56 -2.40 -9.45
CA VAL A 102 -18.63 -3.39 -9.70
C VAL A 102 -19.53 -2.99 -10.84
N ASP A 103 -20.00 -1.73 -10.86
CA ASP A 103 -20.87 -1.21 -11.93
C ASP A 103 -20.30 -1.42 -13.34
N ARG A 104 -18.99 -1.51 -13.48
CA ARG A 104 -18.30 -1.60 -14.79
C ARG A 104 -17.58 -2.93 -15.01
N PHE A 105 -17.95 -3.97 -14.29
CA PHE A 105 -17.29 -5.26 -14.38
C PHE A 105 -18.09 -6.29 -15.20
N TYR A 106 -19.28 -6.63 -14.73
CA TYR A 106 -20.20 -7.53 -15.42
C TYR A 106 -21.60 -7.41 -14.82
N ASN A 107 -22.62 -7.37 -15.69
CA ASN A 107 -24.03 -7.33 -15.29
C ASN A 107 -24.58 -8.76 -15.22
N GLY A 108 -24.82 -9.26 -14.01
CA GLY A 108 -25.37 -10.60 -13.76
C GLY A 108 -26.89 -10.60 -13.58
N ASP A 109 -27.46 -9.52 -13.06
CA ASP A 109 -28.91 -9.38 -12.83
C ASP A 109 -29.41 -8.04 -13.35
N ARG A 110 -29.98 -8.04 -14.53
CA ARG A 110 -30.51 -6.83 -15.20
C ARG A 110 -31.75 -6.24 -14.51
N THR A 111 -32.33 -6.93 -13.54
CA THR A 111 -33.52 -6.41 -12.82
C THR A 111 -33.17 -5.33 -11.80
N ASN A 112 -31.89 -5.21 -11.44
CA ASN A 112 -31.39 -4.22 -10.51
C ASN A 112 -30.67 -3.05 -11.21
N ASP A 113 -30.67 -2.98 -12.53
CA ASP A 113 -30.04 -1.91 -13.31
C ASP A 113 -30.62 -0.55 -12.96
N VAL A 114 -29.75 0.46 -12.83
CA VAL A 114 -30.16 1.86 -12.68
C VAL A 114 -30.74 2.36 -14.00
N GLU A 115 -31.94 2.93 -13.96
CA GLU A 115 -32.58 3.52 -15.13
C GLU A 115 -32.13 4.99 -15.35
N SER A 116 -32.13 5.43 -16.62
CA SER A 116 -31.76 6.82 -16.94
C SER A 116 -32.73 7.80 -16.26
N GLY A 117 -32.19 8.76 -15.53
CA GLY A 117 -32.96 9.74 -14.79
C GLY A 117 -33.45 9.30 -13.41
N GLU A 118 -33.13 8.06 -12.96
CA GLU A 118 -33.51 7.57 -11.63
C GLU A 118 -32.86 8.39 -10.49
N TYR A 119 -31.62 8.88 -10.71
CA TYR A 119 -30.91 9.72 -9.77
C TYR A 119 -30.43 11.02 -10.43
N ILE A 120 -30.28 12.07 -9.61
CA ILE A 120 -29.61 13.31 -10.00
C ILE A 120 -28.26 13.36 -9.30
N TYR A 121 -27.18 13.49 -10.07
CA TYR A 121 -25.85 13.62 -9.55
C TYR A 121 -25.13 14.84 -10.15
N ILE A 122 -24.60 15.71 -9.29
CA ILE A 122 -23.98 16.99 -9.69
C ILE A 122 -24.90 17.78 -10.63
N GLY A 123 -26.18 17.94 -10.21
CA GLY A 123 -27.16 18.78 -10.89
C GLY A 123 -27.76 18.22 -12.18
N GLU A 124 -27.38 17.01 -12.62
CA GLU A 124 -27.85 16.40 -13.86
C GLU A 124 -28.29 14.96 -13.62
N PRO A 125 -29.23 14.42 -14.43
CA PRO A 125 -29.71 13.05 -14.31
C PRO A 125 -28.63 12.04 -14.69
N CYS A 126 -28.68 10.85 -14.04
CA CYS A 126 -27.86 9.72 -14.42
C CYS A 126 -28.28 9.13 -15.78
N THR A 127 -27.37 8.41 -16.42
CA THR A 127 -27.58 7.76 -17.71
C THR A 127 -27.24 6.28 -17.62
N ARG A 128 -28.17 5.42 -18.02
CA ARG A 128 -27.89 3.99 -18.22
C ARG A 128 -27.12 3.79 -19.51
N VAL A 129 -26.02 3.06 -19.45
CA VAL A 129 -25.21 2.68 -20.61
C VAL A 129 -25.49 1.22 -20.97
N ALA A 130 -26.24 1.01 -22.05
CA ALA A 130 -26.57 -0.33 -22.51
C ALA A 130 -25.44 -0.97 -23.36
N ASP A 131 -24.67 -0.16 -24.05
CA ASP A 131 -23.53 -0.61 -24.86
C ASP A 131 -22.25 -0.65 -24.06
N TRP A 132 -21.87 -1.82 -23.59
CA TRP A 132 -20.65 -2.05 -22.80
C TRP A 132 -19.35 -1.89 -23.62
N SER A 133 -19.42 -1.77 -24.94
CA SER A 133 -18.26 -1.44 -25.78
C SER A 133 -17.96 0.05 -25.82
N LYS A 134 -18.91 0.90 -25.38
CA LYS A 134 -18.74 2.34 -25.32
C LYS A 134 -17.73 2.69 -24.20
N PRO A 135 -16.65 3.42 -24.48
CA PRO A 135 -15.78 3.93 -23.43
C PRO A 135 -16.53 4.94 -22.54
N PRO A 136 -16.22 5.01 -21.23
CA PRO A 136 -16.78 6.04 -20.35
C PRO A 136 -16.50 7.45 -20.88
N GLU A 137 -17.46 8.35 -20.74
CA GLU A 137 -17.28 9.76 -21.11
C GLU A 137 -16.33 10.47 -20.12
N PHE A 138 -15.81 11.64 -20.51
CA PHE A 138 -14.92 12.45 -19.67
C PHE A 138 -15.51 12.73 -18.28
N MET A 139 -16.83 12.99 -18.20
CA MET A 139 -17.58 13.14 -16.95
C MET A 139 -18.48 11.92 -16.67
N GLY A 140 -18.00 10.71 -16.98
CA GLY A 140 -18.75 9.45 -16.88
C GLY A 140 -19.14 9.02 -15.45
N VAL A 141 -19.05 9.93 -14.47
CA VAL A 141 -19.53 9.73 -13.10
C VAL A 141 -21.04 9.55 -13.00
N ARG A 142 -21.79 9.96 -14.07
CA ARG A 142 -23.24 9.80 -14.16
C ARG A 142 -23.67 8.58 -14.98
N GLU A 143 -22.71 7.87 -15.57
CA GLU A 143 -22.95 6.70 -16.38
C GLU A 143 -22.98 5.44 -15.50
N PHE A 144 -24.06 4.68 -15.62
CA PHE A 144 -24.26 3.39 -14.96
C PHE A 144 -24.31 2.30 -16.01
N PHE A 145 -23.41 1.30 -15.87
CA PHE A 145 -23.30 0.17 -16.79
C PHE A 145 -24.11 -1.05 -16.30
N GLY A 146 -24.55 -1.03 -15.03
CA GLY A 146 -25.38 -2.06 -14.45
C GLY A 146 -24.62 -3.29 -13.97
N GLY A 147 -23.29 -3.22 -13.84
CA GLY A 147 -22.54 -4.29 -13.19
C GLY A 147 -22.94 -4.46 -11.73
N ASP A 148 -22.97 -5.69 -11.24
CA ASP A 148 -23.46 -6.04 -9.92
C ASP A 148 -22.65 -7.18 -9.27
N LEU A 149 -22.97 -7.51 -8.00
CA LEU A 149 -22.32 -8.61 -7.29
C LEU A 149 -22.66 -9.98 -7.90
N GLN A 150 -23.84 -10.15 -8.51
CA GLN A 150 -24.17 -11.37 -9.22
C GLN A 150 -23.23 -11.55 -10.41
N GLY A 151 -22.94 -10.46 -11.12
CA GLY A 151 -21.95 -10.46 -12.21
C GLY A 151 -20.54 -10.81 -11.74
N VAL A 152 -20.14 -10.37 -10.55
CA VAL A 152 -18.86 -10.81 -9.97
C VAL A 152 -18.88 -12.31 -9.69
N LEU A 153 -19.97 -12.84 -9.10
CA LEU A 153 -20.13 -14.27 -8.84
C LEU A 153 -20.03 -15.09 -10.15
N ASP A 154 -20.69 -14.65 -11.20
CA ASP A 154 -20.67 -15.31 -12.51
C ASP A 154 -19.26 -15.33 -13.13
N LYS A 155 -18.40 -14.41 -12.73
CA LYS A 155 -17.01 -14.28 -13.22
C LYS A 155 -15.94 -14.83 -12.28
N LEU A 156 -16.29 -15.48 -11.17
CA LEU A 156 -15.30 -16.03 -10.23
C LEU A 156 -14.35 -17.04 -10.87
N VAL A 157 -14.86 -17.91 -11.75
CA VAL A 157 -14.02 -18.89 -12.48
C VAL A 157 -13.01 -18.18 -13.36
N TYR A 158 -13.43 -17.14 -14.09
CA TYR A 158 -12.53 -16.31 -14.89
C TYR A 158 -11.42 -15.67 -14.04
N LEU A 159 -11.77 -15.12 -12.87
CA LEU A 159 -10.79 -14.53 -11.95
C LEU A 159 -9.83 -15.58 -11.39
N GLN A 160 -10.33 -16.78 -11.10
CA GLN A 160 -9.51 -17.91 -10.64
C GLN A 160 -8.53 -18.37 -11.73
N ASP A 161 -9.00 -18.52 -12.96
CA ASP A 161 -8.15 -18.91 -14.09
C ASP A 161 -7.08 -17.85 -14.40
N LEU A 162 -7.36 -16.58 -14.11
CA LEU A 162 -6.40 -15.48 -14.20
C LEU A 162 -5.37 -15.50 -13.07
N GLY A 163 -5.52 -16.38 -12.06
CA GLY A 163 -4.61 -16.50 -10.93
C GLY A 163 -4.82 -15.46 -9.82
N ILE A 164 -6.02 -14.87 -9.73
CA ILE A 164 -6.35 -13.87 -8.71
C ILE A 164 -6.51 -14.57 -7.36
N GLY A 165 -5.71 -14.16 -6.37
CA GLY A 165 -5.75 -14.66 -5.00
C GLY A 165 -6.61 -13.83 -4.05
N GLY A 166 -6.98 -12.63 -4.43
CA GLY A 166 -7.83 -11.75 -3.63
C GLY A 166 -8.55 -10.71 -4.45
N ILE A 167 -9.78 -10.39 -4.05
CA ILE A 167 -10.60 -9.37 -4.71
C ILE A 167 -10.75 -8.19 -3.75
N TYR A 168 -10.57 -6.98 -4.26
CA TYR A 168 -10.87 -5.73 -3.57
C TYR A 168 -11.98 -4.99 -4.33
N PHE A 169 -13.07 -4.70 -3.64
CA PHE A 169 -14.15 -3.90 -4.22
C PHE A 169 -13.99 -2.42 -3.95
N THR A 170 -14.33 -1.58 -4.94
CA THR A 170 -14.69 -0.20 -4.65
C THR A 170 -15.92 -0.18 -3.74
N PRO A 171 -16.24 0.94 -3.03
CA PRO A 171 -17.35 0.97 -2.08
C PRO A 171 -18.65 0.44 -2.68
N LEU A 172 -19.27 -0.53 -1.99
CA LEU A 172 -20.49 -1.23 -2.42
C LEU A 172 -21.74 -0.74 -1.70
N PHE A 173 -21.57 -0.14 -0.52
CA PHE A 173 -22.68 0.26 0.33
C PHE A 173 -23.11 1.68 -0.03
N VAL A 174 -24.43 1.86 -0.07
CA VAL A 174 -25.09 3.10 -0.46
C VAL A 174 -24.51 4.27 0.34
N PRO A 175 -23.62 5.09 -0.25
CA PRO A 175 -23.49 6.45 0.23
C PRO A 175 -24.75 7.22 -0.17
N PRO A 176 -25.07 8.38 0.46
CA PRO A 176 -26.09 9.26 -0.10
C PRO A 176 -25.77 9.50 -1.59
N PRO A 177 -26.72 9.65 -2.46
CA PRO A 177 -26.93 9.25 -3.85
C PRO A 177 -25.77 9.46 -4.83
N THR A 178 -24.61 8.86 -4.57
CA THR A 178 -23.42 9.03 -5.43
C THR A 178 -22.63 7.75 -5.49
N HIS A 179 -22.94 6.88 -6.38
CA HIS A 179 -22.31 5.59 -6.67
C HIS A 179 -22.80 4.41 -5.82
N LYS A 180 -23.65 3.62 -6.42
CA LYS A 180 -23.80 2.21 -6.05
C LYS A 180 -22.61 1.40 -6.56
#